data_f312620ad4e65146c318391191ed6d3c
#
_entry.id   f312620ad4e65146c318391191ed6d3c
#
_cell.length_a   1.000
_cell.length_b   1.000
_cell.length_c   1.000
_cell.angle_alpha   90.00
_cell.angle_beta   90.00
_cell.angle_gamma   90.00
#
_symmetry.space_group_name_H-M   'P 1'
#
loop_
_entity.id
_entity.type
_entity.pdbx_description
1 polymer ?
#
loop_
_entity_poly.entity_id
_entity_poly.type
_entity_poly.pdbx_seq_one_letter_code
_entity_poly.pdbx_strand_id
1 'polypeptide(L)'
;MKNVTRRSALGLLAATGGATLLAACGAQPQATSGNASASASTSKTARTDYSGVATLDGYTSKPSDYQPATRTEPSKNAPVPVKPAVANENSVEGLYQSIAFFGAAIEYYMRTGKTEPLRECAVDNSELKNMLEPEEGTLGAGLQQGKIWMQDPSVTITMLTAQPERDGDAYNWNIRLTMDSGEFIASKDRVENASSDSDRKNDVERTLHGVYEN
;
A
#
# COMPACT_ATOMS: atom_id res chain seq x y z
N MET A 1 18.02 -7.77 -1.22
CA MET A 1 17.15 -7.11 -2.22
C MET A 1 15.91 -7.97 -2.33
N LYS A 2 14.73 -7.40 -2.11
CA LYS A 2 13.48 -8.16 -2.11
C LYS A 2 12.56 -7.58 -3.18
N ASN A 3 12.12 -8.43 -4.08
CA ASN A 3 11.42 -8.04 -5.31
C ASN A 3 9.92 -7.94 -5.08
N VAL A 4 9.34 -6.85 -5.52
CA VAL A 4 7.88 -6.70 -5.64
C VAL A 4 7.52 -6.90 -7.11
N THR A 5 6.91 -8.03 -7.43
CA THR A 5 6.57 -8.42 -8.81
C THR A 5 5.12 -8.07 -9.11
N ARG A 6 4.87 -7.38 -10.19
CA ARG A 6 3.52 -7.06 -10.68
C ARG A 6 3.25 -7.72 -12.03
N ARG A 7 2.12 -8.39 -12.12
CA ARG A 7 1.58 -8.89 -13.37
C ARG A 7 0.55 -7.89 -13.91
N SER A 8 0.90 -7.17 -14.96
CA SER A 8 -0.06 -6.40 -15.76
C SER A 8 0.05 -6.83 -17.21
N ALA A 9 -0.95 -7.58 -17.67
CA ALA A 9 -1.12 -7.86 -19.09
C ALA A 9 -1.96 -6.75 -19.70
N LEU A 10 -1.40 -5.97 -20.65
CA LEU A 10 -2.19 -5.30 -21.68
C LEU A 10 -1.28 -4.80 -22.83
N GLY A 11 -1.69 -5.19 -24.02
CA GLY A 11 -0.92 -5.05 -25.24
C GLY A 11 -0.95 -3.67 -25.88
N LEU A 12 0.02 -3.54 -26.72
CA LEU A 12 0.30 -2.67 -27.89
C LEU A 12 -0.75 -1.66 -28.32
N LEU A 13 -0.26 -0.43 -28.57
CA LEU A 13 -0.37 0.19 -29.89
C LEU A 13 0.73 1.25 -30.06
N ALA A 14 1.58 1.03 -31.03
CA ALA A 14 2.59 1.96 -31.52
C ALA A 14 1.94 3.02 -32.41
N ALA A 15 2.35 4.26 -32.28
CA ALA A 15 2.28 5.22 -33.38
C ALA A 15 3.40 6.25 -33.27
N THR A 16 4.22 6.22 -34.26
CA THR A 16 5.34 7.10 -34.61
C THR A 16 4.87 8.49 -35.04
N GLY A 17 5.69 9.51 -34.78
CA GLY A 17 5.84 10.61 -35.73
C GLY A 17 5.73 12.02 -35.18
N GLY A 18 6.86 12.75 -35.24
CA GLY A 18 6.93 14.07 -35.84
C GLY A 18 6.92 15.30 -34.95
N ALA A 19 8.11 15.81 -34.67
CA ALA A 19 8.33 17.19 -34.24
C ALA A 19 8.01 18.19 -35.38
N THR A 20 7.31 19.29 -35.06
CA THR A 20 7.56 20.59 -35.72
C THR A 20 7.13 21.71 -34.80
N LEU A 21 8.11 22.56 -34.47
CA LEU A 21 7.93 23.92 -33.97
C LEU A 21 7.42 24.83 -35.07
N LEU A 22 6.44 25.68 -34.83
CA LEU A 22 6.33 26.99 -35.47
C LEU A 22 5.44 27.93 -34.63
N ALA A 23 6.06 29.03 -34.24
CA ALA A 23 5.38 30.20 -33.69
C ALA A 23 4.76 31.02 -34.85
N ALA A 24 3.59 31.60 -34.64
CA ALA A 24 3.23 32.91 -35.19
C ALA A 24 1.92 33.46 -34.62
N CYS A 25 1.95 34.72 -34.32
CA CYS A 25 0.90 35.62 -33.84
C CYS A 25 -0.30 35.76 -34.79
N GLY A 26 -1.47 36.09 -34.19
CA GLY A 26 -2.31 37.12 -34.81
C GLY A 26 -3.77 36.76 -35.09
N ALA A 27 -4.66 37.58 -34.49
CA ALA A 27 -6.02 37.94 -34.91
C ALA A 27 -7.21 37.07 -34.48
N GLN A 28 -8.00 37.63 -33.56
CA GLN A 28 -9.47 37.41 -33.44
C GLN A 28 -10.19 37.97 -34.65
N PRO A 29 -11.43 37.53 -35.07
CA PRO A 29 -12.60 37.56 -34.23
C PRO A 29 -13.67 36.47 -34.47
N GLN A 30 -14.59 36.45 -33.52
CA GLN A 30 -16.04 36.27 -33.65
C GLN A 30 -16.68 34.90 -33.51
N ALA A 31 -17.65 34.92 -32.62
CA ALA A 31 -18.47 33.89 -32.04
C ALA A 31 -19.31 33.08 -33.04
N THR A 32 -19.44 31.77 -32.76
CA THR A 32 -20.71 31.06 -32.96
C THR A 32 -20.89 30.03 -31.84
N SER A 33 -22.08 30.10 -31.25
CA SER A 33 -22.56 29.22 -30.19
C SER A 33 -22.58 27.77 -30.63
N GLY A 34 -21.80 26.94 -29.95
CA GLY A 34 -21.91 25.50 -30.01
C GLY A 34 -21.69 24.95 -28.61
N ASN A 35 -22.79 24.50 -28.00
CA ASN A 35 -22.81 23.93 -26.65
C ASN A 35 -22.10 22.55 -26.70
N ALA A 36 -20.79 22.54 -26.56
CA ALA A 36 -20.02 21.34 -26.27
C ALA A 36 -19.65 21.36 -24.81
N SER A 37 -20.33 20.52 -24.02
CA SER A 37 -19.95 20.19 -22.64
C SER A 37 -18.55 19.59 -22.69
N ALA A 38 -17.54 20.44 -22.57
CA ALA A 38 -16.17 20.01 -22.33
C ALA A 38 -16.14 19.49 -20.88
N SER A 39 -16.16 18.18 -20.71
CA SER A 39 -15.67 17.55 -19.49
C SER A 39 -14.25 18.08 -19.26
N ALA A 40 -14.12 19.00 -18.32
CA ALA A 40 -12.83 19.44 -17.84
C ALA A 40 -12.16 18.21 -17.18
N SER A 41 -11.33 17.54 -17.97
CA SER A 41 -10.33 16.62 -17.42
C SER A 41 -9.38 17.49 -16.60
N THR A 42 -9.62 17.58 -15.31
CA THR A 42 -8.66 18.16 -14.38
C THR A 42 -7.42 17.27 -14.45
N SER A 43 -6.42 17.69 -15.21
CA SER A 43 -5.09 17.12 -15.15
C SER A 43 -4.61 17.27 -13.71
N LYS A 44 -4.70 16.20 -12.90
CA LYS A 44 -4.04 16.15 -11.59
C LYS A 44 -2.57 16.41 -11.87
N THR A 45 -2.05 17.52 -11.34
CA THR A 45 -0.60 17.77 -11.35
C THR A 45 0.07 16.55 -10.74
N ALA A 46 0.95 15.89 -11.48
CA ALA A 46 1.64 14.70 -10.99
C ALA A 46 2.39 15.05 -9.70
N ARG A 47 2.20 14.24 -8.68
CA ARG A 47 2.90 14.38 -7.40
C ARG A 47 4.40 14.17 -7.65
N THR A 48 5.22 15.10 -7.19
CA THR A 48 6.69 15.08 -7.38
C THR A 48 7.44 14.67 -6.13
N ASP A 49 6.80 14.74 -4.97
CA ASP A 49 7.36 14.35 -3.68
C ASP A 49 6.45 13.34 -2.98
N TYR A 50 6.95 12.12 -2.84
CA TYR A 50 6.30 11.01 -2.14
C TYR A 50 6.98 10.69 -0.81
N SER A 51 7.95 11.49 -0.35
CA SER A 51 8.62 11.26 0.93
C SER A 51 7.65 11.32 2.10
N GLY A 52 7.99 10.66 3.20
CA GLY A 52 7.16 10.59 4.39
C GLY A 52 6.28 9.34 4.44
N VAL A 53 5.27 9.37 5.29
CA VAL A 53 4.39 8.20 5.52
C VAL A 53 3.53 7.92 4.30
N ALA A 54 3.59 6.67 3.83
CA ALA A 54 2.71 6.20 2.77
C ALA A 54 1.28 6.05 3.30
N THR A 55 0.33 6.66 2.62
CA THR A 55 -1.09 6.67 3.01
C THR A 55 -1.96 5.97 1.98
N LEU A 56 -2.90 5.16 2.47
CA LEU A 56 -3.95 4.53 1.67
C LEU A 56 -5.29 5.21 1.96
N ASP A 57 -5.98 5.67 0.93
CA ASP A 57 -7.28 6.37 1.07
C ASP A 57 -8.48 5.42 0.98
N GLY A 58 -8.29 4.18 0.53
CA GLY A 58 -9.37 3.24 0.22
C GLY A 58 -9.59 2.17 1.29
N TYR A 59 -10.77 2.22 1.96
CA TYR A 59 -11.23 1.18 2.88
C TYR A 59 -12.71 0.88 2.65
N THR A 60 -13.15 -0.38 2.86
CA THR A 60 -14.56 -0.78 2.70
C THR A 60 -15.44 -0.41 3.87
N SER A 61 -14.87 -0.06 5.01
CA SER A 61 -15.59 0.34 6.23
C SER A 61 -15.00 1.61 6.81
N LYS A 62 -15.82 2.33 7.60
CA LYS A 62 -15.35 3.56 8.23
C LYS A 62 -14.36 3.23 9.36
N PRO A 63 -13.21 3.88 9.42
CA PRO A 63 -12.28 3.72 10.55
C PRO A 63 -12.90 4.02 11.91
N SER A 64 -13.94 4.89 11.97
CA SER A 64 -14.67 5.23 13.19
C SER A 64 -15.43 4.07 13.82
N ASP A 65 -15.69 3.01 13.07
CA ASP A 65 -16.42 1.84 13.56
C ASP A 65 -15.48 0.78 14.16
N TYR A 66 -14.18 0.98 14.01
CA TYR A 66 -13.16 0.09 14.54
C TYR A 66 -13.14 0.12 16.07
N GLN A 67 -13.10 -1.05 16.67
CA GLN A 67 -12.95 -1.25 18.10
C GLN A 67 -11.66 -2.03 18.33
N PRO A 68 -10.65 -1.41 18.96
CA PRO A 68 -9.42 -2.10 19.34
C PRO A 68 -9.70 -3.32 20.22
N ALA A 69 -8.82 -4.31 20.16
CA ALA A 69 -8.92 -5.46 21.03
C ALA A 69 -8.77 -5.07 22.50
N THR A 70 -9.45 -5.80 23.35
CA THR A 70 -9.31 -5.74 24.80
C THR A 70 -8.51 -6.93 25.31
N ARG A 71 -8.23 -6.97 26.59
CA ARG A 71 -7.52 -8.11 27.23
C ARG A 71 -8.32 -9.42 27.15
N THR A 72 -9.62 -9.35 26.88
CA THR A 72 -10.53 -10.50 26.89
C THR A 72 -11.21 -10.75 25.54
N GLU A 73 -11.15 -9.79 24.61
CA GLU A 73 -11.83 -9.88 23.32
C GLU A 73 -10.94 -9.37 22.19
N PRO A 74 -10.95 -10.03 21.01
CA PRO A 74 -10.27 -9.54 19.82
C PRO A 74 -10.91 -8.25 19.28
N SER A 75 -10.21 -7.55 18.40
CA SER A 75 -10.69 -6.35 17.71
C SER A 75 -11.96 -6.63 16.89
N LYS A 76 -12.79 -5.59 16.72
CA LYS A 76 -14.03 -5.67 15.92
C LYS A 76 -14.01 -4.56 14.86
N ASN A 77 -14.65 -4.84 13.72
CA ASN A 77 -14.86 -3.87 12.64
C ASN A 77 -13.57 -3.24 12.09
N ALA A 78 -12.47 -4.00 12.06
CA ALA A 78 -11.23 -3.51 11.48
C ALA A 78 -11.47 -3.07 10.02
N PRO A 79 -11.03 -1.85 9.61
CA PRO A 79 -11.19 -1.38 8.25
C PRO A 79 -10.48 -2.30 7.26
N VAL A 80 -11.20 -2.79 6.26
CA VAL A 80 -10.61 -3.64 5.20
C VAL A 80 -9.99 -2.73 4.16
N PRO A 81 -8.68 -2.81 3.91
CA PRO A 81 -8.03 -1.99 2.88
C PRO A 81 -8.48 -2.42 1.49
N VAL A 82 -8.68 -1.43 0.62
CA VAL A 82 -9.04 -1.64 -0.80
C VAL A 82 -7.85 -1.26 -1.66
N LYS A 83 -7.41 -2.18 -2.52
CA LYS A 83 -6.33 -1.91 -3.46
C LYS A 83 -6.77 -0.89 -4.49
N PRO A 84 -6.13 0.30 -4.59
CA PRO A 84 -6.48 1.30 -5.57
C PRO A 84 -6.22 0.81 -6.99
N ALA A 85 -7.08 1.16 -7.96
CA ALA A 85 -6.88 0.78 -9.36
C ALA A 85 -5.53 1.25 -9.91
N VAL A 86 -5.12 2.48 -9.56
CA VAL A 86 -3.81 3.06 -9.94
C VAL A 86 -2.64 2.22 -9.45
N ALA A 87 -2.81 1.43 -8.40
CA ALA A 87 -1.78 0.52 -7.90
C ALA A 87 -1.35 -0.53 -8.93
N ASN A 88 -2.07 -0.73 -10.01
CA ASN A 88 -1.72 -1.64 -11.10
C ASN A 88 -1.05 -0.92 -12.30
N GLU A 89 -0.90 0.40 -12.24
CA GLU A 89 -0.29 1.17 -13.32
C GLU A 89 1.24 1.13 -13.24
N ASN A 90 1.91 1.07 -14.40
CA ASN A 90 3.36 1.21 -14.49
C ASN A 90 3.76 2.68 -14.34
N SER A 91 3.71 3.16 -13.12
CA SER A 91 4.02 4.54 -12.76
C SER A 91 4.56 4.63 -11.34
N VAL A 92 5.22 5.74 -11.00
CA VAL A 92 5.67 6.01 -9.63
C VAL A 92 4.49 6.08 -8.67
N GLU A 93 3.39 6.72 -9.07
CA GLU A 93 2.15 6.74 -8.28
C GLU A 93 1.61 5.33 -8.04
N GLY A 94 1.56 4.50 -9.09
CA GLY A 94 1.12 3.12 -8.97
C GLY A 94 1.97 2.30 -8.01
N LEU A 95 3.30 2.45 -8.06
CA LEU A 95 4.21 1.80 -7.11
C LEU A 95 3.96 2.29 -5.68
N TYR A 96 3.85 3.62 -5.49
CA TYR A 96 3.55 4.20 -4.18
C TYR A 96 2.25 3.64 -3.59
N GLN A 97 1.17 3.61 -4.37
CA GLN A 97 -0.12 3.10 -3.91
C GLN A 97 -0.09 1.59 -3.62
N SER A 98 0.74 0.83 -4.32
CA SER A 98 0.95 -0.58 -3.97
C SER A 98 1.70 -0.77 -2.67
N ILE A 99 2.67 0.10 -2.40
CA ILE A 99 3.41 0.10 -1.13
C ILE A 99 2.47 0.49 0.02
N ALA A 100 1.66 1.53 -0.16
CA ALA A 100 0.67 1.95 0.83
C ALA A 100 -0.36 0.84 1.12
N PHE A 101 -0.87 0.19 0.06
CA PHE A 101 -1.78 -0.95 0.20
C PHE A 101 -1.12 -2.12 0.94
N PHE A 102 0.14 -2.42 0.66
CA PHE A 102 0.88 -3.48 1.35
C PHE A 102 0.98 -3.23 2.85
N GLY A 103 1.31 -2.00 3.28
CA GLY A 103 1.34 -1.64 4.70
C GLY A 103 -0.02 -1.83 5.38
N ALA A 104 -1.10 -1.35 4.74
CA ALA A 104 -2.45 -1.49 5.25
C ALA A 104 -2.92 -2.97 5.29
N ALA A 105 -2.50 -3.80 4.34
CA ALA A 105 -2.80 -5.23 4.31
C ALA A 105 -2.13 -5.98 5.46
N ILE A 106 -0.87 -5.65 5.79
CA ILE A 106 -0.19 -6.23 6.97
C ILE A 106 -0.89 -5.79 8.25
N GLU A 107 -1.25 -4.51 8.39
CA GLU A 107 -1.96 -4.01 9.56
C GLU A 107 -3.31 -4.71 9.75
N TYR A 108 -4.07 -4.89 8.67
CA TYR A 108 -5.33 -5.63 8.70
C TYR A 108 -5.12 -7.08 9.15
N TYR A 109 -4.08 -7.74 8.64
CA TYR A 109 -3.70 -9.08 9.09
C TYR A 109 -3.36 -9.11 10.59
N MET A 110 -2.56 -8.17 11.08
CA MET A 110 -2.21 -8.09 12.52
C MET A 110 -3.44 -7.87 13.41
N ARG A 111 -4.42 -7.11 12.93
CA ARG A 111 -5.69 -6.84 13.65
C ARG A 111 -6.66 -8.00 13.65
N THR A 112 -6.66 -8.83 12.60
CA THR A 112 -7.76 -9.78 12.34
C THR A 112 -7.32 -11.21 12.11
N GLY A 113 -6.07 -11.46 11.80
CA GLY A 113 -5.57 -12.75 11.30
C GLY A 113 -6.00 -13.10 9.87
N LYS A 114 -6.76 -12.24 9.20
CA LYS A 114 -7.28 -12.49 7.85
C LYS A 114 -6.26 -12.11 6.79
N THR A 115 -6.14 -12.93 5.74
CA THR A 115 -5.07 -12.83 4.74
C THR A 115 -5.53 -12.33 3.37
N GLU A 116 -6.84 -12.07 3.17
CA GLU A 116 -7.39 -11.70 1.87
C GLU A 116 -6.68 -10.49 1.24
N PRO A 117 -6.48 -9.34 1.95
CA PRO A 117 -5.77 -8.21 1.35
C PRO A 117 -4.29 -8.52 1.07
N LEU A 118 -3.64 -9.37 1.88
CA LEU A 118 -2.25 -9.77 1.63
C LEU A 118 -2.09 -10.53 0.33
N ARG A 119 -3.08 -11.36 -0.04
CA ARG A 119 -3.07 -12.12 -1.30
C ARG A 119 -3.23 -11.23 -2.54
N GLU A 120 -3.76 -10.02 -2.37
CA GLU A 120 -3.88 -9.03 -3.45
C GLU A 120 -2.61 -8.17 -3.60
N CYS A 121 -1.66 -8.27 -2.66
CA CYS A 121 -0.41 -7.53 -2.75
C CYS A 121 0.47 -8.08 -3.88
N ALA A 122 1.10 -7.18 -4.62
CA ALA A 122 2.09 -7.52 -5.65
C ALA A 122 3.47 -7.76 -5.01
N VAL A 123 3.55 -8.67 -4.05
CA VAL A 123 4.75 -9.07 -3.32
C VAL A 123 4.98 -10.54 -3.56
N ASP A 124 6.24 -10.96 -3.65
CA ASP A 124 6.58 -12.36 -3.81
C ASP A 124 5.99 -13.20 -2.66
N ASN A 125 5.33 -14.31 -2.99
CA ASN A 125 4.70 -15.17 -2.00
C ASN A 125 5.70 -15.73 -0.97
N SER A 126 6.97 -15.89 -1.34
CA SER A 126 8.02 -16.32 -0.40
C SER A 126 8.23 -15.31 0.74
N GLU A 127 8.05 -14.01 0.45
CA GLU A 127 8.15 -12.94 1.44
C GLU A 127 6.94 -12.93 2.40
N LEU A 128 5.79 -13.36 1.91
CA LEU A 128 4.54 -13.40 2.68
C LEU A 128 4.28 -14.78 3.30
N LYS A 129 5.12 -15.79 3.03
CA LYS A 129 4.86 -17.18 3.44
C LYS A 129 4.48 -17.31 4.91
N ASN A 130 5.25 -16.68 5.80
CA ASN A 130 5.00 -16.77 7.24
C ASN A 130 3.69 -16.11 7.70
N MET A 131 3.12 -15.21 6.87
CA MET A 131 1.82 -14.60 7.13
C MET A 131 0.68 -15.35 6.43
N LEU A 132 0.92 -15.91 5.25
CA LEU A 132 -0.09 -16.63 4.48
C LEU A 132 -0.26 -18.08 4.93
N GLU A 133 0.85 -18.74 5.29
CA GLU A 133 0.94 -20.14 5.66
C GLU A 133 1.84 -20.30 6.89
N PRO A 134 1.44 -19.74 8.06
CA PRO A 134 2.27 -19.78 9.25
C PRO A 134 2.38 -21.21 9.80
N GLU A 135 3.55 -21.55 10.32
CA GLU A 135 3.78 -22.82 11.01
C GLU A 135 2.92 -22.91 12.28
N GLU A 136 2.47 -24.12 12.61
CA GLU A 136 1.67 -24.36 13.82
C GLU A 136 2.45 -23.95 15.09
N GLY A 137 1.74 -23.35 16.05
CA GLY A 137 2.33 -22.86 17.29
C GLY A 137 3.01 -21.48 17.20
N THR A 138 3.06 -20.87 16.01
CA THR A 138 3.58 -19.51 15.85
C THR A 138 2.51 -18.45 16.15
N LEU A 139 2.96 -17.21 16.36
CA LEU A 139 2.07 -16.05 16.51
C LEU A 139 1.12 -15.91 15.31
N GLY A 140 1.64 -16.08 14.08
CA GLY A 140 0.85 -16.00 12.86
C GLY A 140 -0.29 -17.03 12.83
N ALA A 141 0.00 -18.29 13.20
CA ALA A 141 -1.03 -19.32 13.28
C ALA A 141 -2.08 -18.99 14.35
N GLY A 142 -1.65 -18.45 15.49
CA GLY A 142 -2.54 -18.02 16.56
C GLY A 142 -3.49 -16.90 16.13
N LEU A 143 -2.98 -15.91 15.38
CA LEU A 143 -3.77 -14.81 14.79
C LEU A 143 -4.81 -15.36 13.79
N GLN A 144 -4.39 -16.20 12.84
CA GLN A 144 -5.30 -16.77 11.82
C GLN A 144 -6.43 -17.64 12.45
N GLN A 145 -6.10 -18.34 13.51
CA GLN A 145 -7.07 -19.17 14.24
C GLN A 145 -7.96 -18.36 15.20
N GLY A 146 -7.74 -17.04 15.33
CA GLY A 146 -8.44 -16.20 16.30
C GLY A 146 -8.18 -16.58 17.77
N LYS A 147 -7.09 -17.30 18.04
CA LYS A 147 -6.67 -17.71 19.38
C LYS A 147 -5.81 -16.66 20.09
N ILE A 148 -5.16 -15.83 19.29
CA ILE A 148 -4.29 -14.72 19.74
C ILE A 148 -4.77 -13.44 19.06
N TRP A 149 -4.69 -12.33 19.77
CA TRP A 149 -4.96 -10.99 19.24
C TRP A 149 -4.03 -9.95 19.84
N MET A 150 -3.83 -8.87 19.11
CA MET A 150 -3.03 -7.71 19.51
C MET A 150 -3.94 -6.53 19.85
N GLN A 151 -3.52 -5.68 20.76
CA GLN A 151 -4.37 -4.61 21.30
C GLN A 151 -4.74 -3.56 20.25
N ASP A 152 -3.88 -2.94 19.59
CA ASP A 152 -4.14 -1.99 18.48
C ASP A 152 -2.90 -1.91 17.60
N PRO A 153 -2.61 -2.99 16.89
CA PRO A 153 -1.40 -3.04 16.09
C PRO A 153 -1.47 -2.04 14.94
N SER A 154 -0.31 -1.47 14.60
CA SER A 154 -0.19 -0.55 13.49
C SER A 154 1.02 -0.86 12.62
N VAL A 155 0.92 -0.50 11.34
CA VAL A 155 2.00 -0.62 10.37
C VAL A 155 2.20 0.70 9.65
N THR A 156 3.40 1.24 9.72
CA THR A 156 3.77 2.47 9.05
C THR A 156 4.87 2.19 8.05
N ILE A 157 4.64 2.54 6.78
CA ILE A 157 5.69 2.57 5.77
C ILE A 157 6.06 4.01 5.50
N THR A 158 7.32 4.36 5.75
CA THR A 158 7.87 5.69 5.48
C THR A 158 8.75 5.62 4.24
N MET A 159 8.41 6.40 3.23
CA MET A 159 9.23 6.59 2.03
C MET A 159 10.42 7.49 2.40
N LEU A 160 11.64 7.01 2.26
CA LEU A 160 12.84 7.73 2.68
C LEU A 160 13.34 8.74 1.63
N THR A 161 12.83 8.63 0.40
CA THR A 161 13.14 9.55 -0.71
C THR A 161 11.86 10.03 -1.40
N ALA A 162 11.91 11.21 -2.01
CA ALA A 162 10.78 11.80 -2.73
C ALA A 162 10.36 11.00 -3.95
N GLN A 163 11.30 10.29 -4.58
CA GLN A 163 11.11 9.48 -5.77
C GLN A 163 11.94 8.19 -5.67
N PRO A 164 11.52 7.11 -6.32
CA PRO A 164 12.36 5.92 -6.47
C PRO A 164 13.50 6.19 -7.45
N GLU A 165 14.60 5.47 -7.31
CA GLU A 165 15.62 5.36 -8.31
C GLU A 165 15.17 4.37 -9.40
N ARG A 166 15.36 4.76 -10.67
CA ARG A 166 15.06 3.89 -11.80
C ARG A 166 16.29 3.10 -12.21
N ASP A 167 16.13 1.78 -12.36
CA ASP A 167 17.16 0.87 -12.83
C ASP A 167 16.58 0.02 -13.98
N GLY A 168 16.80 0.45 -15.23
CA GLY A 168 16.14 -0.14 -16.40
C GLY A 168 14.63 -0.03 -16.33
N ASP A 169 13.95 -1.18 -16.32
CA ASP A 169 12.49 -1.29 -16.17
C ASP A 169 12.02 -1.42 -14.72
N ALA A 170 12.97 -1.43 -13.78
CA ALA A 170 12.71 -1.54 -12.36
C ALA A 170 12.78 -0.18 -11.65
N TYR A 171 12.16 -0.14 -10.48
CA TYR A 171 12.25 0.95 -9.53
C TYR A 171 12.81 0.45 -8.21
N ASN A 172 13.78 1.17 -7.65
CA ASN A 172 14.33 0.92 -6.32
C ASN A 172 13.87 2.05 -5.38
N TRP A 173 13.18 1.71 -4.30
CA TRP A 173 12.70 2.70 -3.34
C TRP A 173 13.10 2.35 -1.92
N ASN A 174 13.82 3.24 -1.28
CA ASN A 174 14.20 3.06 0.11
C ASN A 174 13.03 3.41 1.02
N ILE A 175 12.69 2.48 1.90
CA ILE A 175 11.60 2.62 2.87
C ILE A 175 12.06 2.25 4.27
N ARG A 176 11.35 2.77 5.26
CA ARG A 176 11.33 2.24 6.62
C ARG A 176 9.96 1.63 6.89
N LEU A 177 9.95 0.37 7.27
CA LEU A 177 8.76 -0.34 7.74
C LEU A 177 8.81 -0.39 9.25
N THR A 178 7.85 0.25 9.91
CA THR A 178 7.64 0.19 11.35
C THR A 178 6.41 -0.66 11.63
N MET A 179 6.56 -1.71 12.42
CA MET A 179 5.46 -2.52 12.91
C MET A 179 5.36 -2.36 14.43
N ASP A 180 4.19 -1.98 14.93
CA ASP A 180 3.89 -1.86 16.36
C ASP A 180 2.80 -2.89 16.71
N SER A 181 3.09 -3.80 17.63
CA SER A 181 2.14 -4.84 18.07
C SER A 181 1.11 -4.33 19.10
N GLY A 182 1.22 -3.06 19.53
CA GLY A 182 0.39 -2.49 20.58
C GLY A 182 0.91 -2.79 21.98
N GLU A 183 0.13 -2.42 23.00
CA GLU A 183 0.55 -2.50 24.39
C GLU A 183 0.55 -3.93 24.94
N PHE A 184 -0.24 -4.81 24.34
CA PHE A 184 -0.28 -6.22 24.74
C PHE A 184 -0.66 -7.14 23.60
N ILE A 185 -0.26 -8.40 23.75
CA ILE A 185 -0.74 -9.54 22.98
C ILE A 185 -1.52 -10.44 23.93
N ALA A 186 -2.71 -10.87 23.56
CA ALA A 186 -3.59 -11.64 24.41
C ALA A 186 -4.09 -12.91 23.72
N SER A 187 -4.47 -13.89 24.56
CA SER A 187 -5.24 -15.08 24.22
C SER A 187 -6.34 -15.25 25.29
N LYS A 188 -7.15 -16.30 25.18
CA LYS A 188 -8.16 -16.59 26.21
C LYS A 188 -7.59 -16.78 27.61
N ASP A 189 -6.36 -17.31 27.68
CA ASP A 189 -5.78 -17.77 28.94
C ASP A 189 -4.61 -16.89 29.43
N ARG A 190 -4.11 -16.00 28.55
CA ARG A 190 -2.89 -15.23 28.85
C ARG A 190 -2.90 -13.85 28.21
N VAL A 191 -2.35 -12.88 28.92
CA VAL A 191 -2.04 -11.54 28.42
C VAL A 191 -0.56 -11.27 28.64
N GLU A 192 0.15 -10.93 27.59
CA GLU A 192 1.55 -10.51 27.62
C GLU A 192 1.62 -9.02 27.33
N ASN A 193 2.05 -8.23 28.30
CA ASN A 193 2.24 -6.80 28.11
C ASN A 193 3.63 -6.54 27.53
N ALA A 194 3.73 -5.58 26.61
CA ALA A 194 5.02 -5.03 26.24
C ALA A 194 5.64 -4.30 27.43
N SER A 195 6.91 -4.58 27.73
CA SER A 195 7.64 -3.95 28.85
C SER A 195 8.22 -2.59 28.45
N SER A 196 8.42 -2.39 27.15
CA SER A 196 9.00 -1.18 26.59
C SER A 196 8.54 -0.97 25.12
N ASP A 197 8.80 0.21 24.58
CA ASP A 197 8.57 0.48 23.15
C ASP A 197 9.39 -0.45 22.25
N SER A 198 10.59 -0.83 22.65
CA SER A 198 11.44 -1.77 21.89
C SER A 198 10.89 -3.20 21.85
N ASP A 199 10.04 -3.58 22.80
CA ASP A 199 9.41 -4.92 22.80
C ASP A 199 8.23 -4.99 21.82
N ARG A 200 7.60 -3.86 21.55
CA ARG A 200 6.41 -3.80 20.69
C ARG A 200 6.69 -3.29 19.28
N LYS A 201 7.74 -2.47 19.11
CA LYS A 201 8.08 -1.85 17.80
C LYS A 201 9.25 -2.54 17.14
N ASN A 202 9.08 -2.81 15.87
CA ASN A 202 10.14 -3.32 15.01
C ASN A 202 10.28 -2.40 13.80
N ASP A 203 11.46 -1.76 13.69
CA ASP A 203 11.82 -0.88 12.58
C ASP A 203 12.80 -1.58 11.65
N VAL A 204 12.46 -1.65 10.38
CA VAL A 204 13.31 -2.24 9.35
C VAL A 204 13.43 -1.30 8.16
N GLU A 205 14.65 -0.88 7.83
CA GLU A 205 14.93 -0.18 6.57
C GLU A 205 15.23 -1.19 5.46
N ARG A 206 14.63 -0.95 4.29
CA ARG A 206 14.75 -1.81 3.13
C ARG A 206 14.69 -1.02 1.84
N THR A 207 15.34 -1.53 0.81
CA THR A 207 15.09 -1.11 -0.57
C THR A 207 14.05 -2.05 -1.16
N LEU A 208 12.91 -1.50 -1.57
CA LEU A 208 11.93 -2.23 -2.36
C LEU A 208 12.34 -2.19 -3.82
N HIS A 209 12.33 -3.35 -4.45
CA HIS A 209 12.59 -3.49 -5.88
C HIS A 209 11.28 -3.80 -6.57
N GLY A 210 10.76 -2.84 -7.35
CA GLY A 210 9.51 -2.97 -8.11
C GLY A 210 9.80 -3.21 -9.58
N VAL A 211 9.30 -4.32 -10.12
CA VAL A 211 9.35 -4.63 -11.56
C VAL A 211 7.93 -4.67 -12.08
N TYR A 212 7.69 -4.08 -13.24
CA TYR A 212 6.45 -4.23 -13.97
C TYR A 212 6.63 -5.33 -15.02
N GLU A 213 5.95 -6.44 -14.83
CA GLU A 213 5.86 -7.48 -15.86
C GLU A 213 4.81 -7.07 -16.87
N ASN A 214 5.22 -7.01 -18.16
CA ASN A 214 4.34 -6.74 -19.30
C ASN A 214 3.49 -7.96 -19.65
#